data_58631adf2e3ad606efedc937816b85aa
#
_entry.id   58631adf2e3ad606efedc937816b85aa
#
_cell.length_a   1.000
_cell.length_b   1.000
_cell.length_c   1.000
_cell.angle_alpha   90.00
_cell.angle_beta   90.00
_cell.angle_gamma   90.00
#
_symmetry.space_group_name_H-M   'P 1'
#
loop_
_entity.id
_entity.type
_entity.pdbx_description
1 polymer ?
#
loop_
_entity_poly.entity_id
_entity_poly.type
_entity_poly.pdbx_seq_one_letter_code
_entity_poly.pdbx_strand_id
1 'polypeptide(L)'
;MNNKMAVRGGAGDILEPKVGTRPQDNLYLAVNSEWLENVKIPSDRSRIASFDNIDLDVEKKLMKDFADFADGKKEVADVPNLKKAVELYKLARDFKRRDEDGAKPIQADLALLEGIRDFADFNLKAPDLFKAAFALPFSFDVDADMKNTKINVLQFFGSSIFLPDTTTYKTDAAQKLLDVLKKQSIELLKMAGLSAGQAEEYVDDAMKFDDKVSKVVKSSEEWADYPAMYNPMPISDFEKKITNFKMDYFLKEALGEVPDRVIVAEPRYLDHFDELINEDNFDEIKGWMIVKFINGVASYLSQDFREASFPFSQALSGQPELQSQEKQAYHLANGIFSEVVGVYYGKTYFGEDAKKDVLSMIHKMLDVYEERIKNNDWLSEETKHKAIVKLRALILKIGYPDKIEEIYDRLHVTPASEGGSLYSNARAAEIEQVKYNVEKLHKPVDRTVWLMPGNLVNACYDPQRNDLTFPAAILQAPFYDLKQDRAENFGGIGTVIAHEVSHAFDNNGAQFDEYGNMKNWWTDADYAEFKKRRFPADFGKNSSLLFIIRLYFQKTFQSASAFFKKFLNKTERT
;
A
#
# COMPACT_ATOMS: atom_id res chain seq x y z
N MET A 1 8.39 33.34 -9.44
CA MET A 1 8.70 33.37 -8.00
C MET A 1 9.56 32.16 -7.73
N ASN A 2 10.74 32.32 -7.11
CA ASN A 2 11.66 31.22 -6.84
C ASN A 2 11.02 30.25 -5.83
N ASN A 3 10.56 29.12 -6.29
CA ASN A 3 10.19 27.98 -5.42
C ASN A 3 11.48 27.41 -4.81
N LYS A 4 11.97 28.01 -3.73
CA LYS A 4 12.96 27.35 -2.89
C LYS A 4 12.27 26.18 -2.18
N MET A 5 12.79 25.00 -2.38
CA MET A 5 12.32 23.81 -1.72
C MET A 5 12.50 23.93 -0.21
N ALA A 6 11.40 23.87 0.54
CA ALA A 6 11.41 23.84 1.99
C ALA A 6 11.26 22.40 2.46
N VAL A 7 12.24 21.88 3.19
CA VAL A 7 12.19 20.56 3.82
C VAL A 7 11.64 20.72 5.23
N ARG A 8 10.55 20.02 5.56
CA ARG A 8 10.02 20.00 6.92
C ARG A 8 10.88 19.05 7.77
N GLY A 9 11.57 19.59 8.77
CA GLY A 9 12.15 18.80 9.84
C GLY A 9 11.07 18.24 10.78
N GLY A 10 11.41 17.22 11.56
CA GLY A 10 10.48 16.50 12.45
C GLY A 10 9.81 17.31 13.58
N ALA A 11 10.03 18.63 13.65
CA ALA A 11 9.39 19.56 14.57
C ALA A 11 8.62 20.69 13.85
N GLY A 12 8.39 20.57 12.53
CA GLY A 12 7.71 21.61 11.76
C GLY A 12 8.62 22.73 11.26
N ASP A 13 9.92 22.71 11.60
CA ASP A 13 10.88 23.69 11.13
C ASP A 13 11.24 23.44 9.66
N ILE A 14 11.23 24.50 8.88
CA ILE A 14 11.70 24.51 7.51
C ILE A 14 13.22 24.52 7.53
N LEU A 15 13.87 23.41 7.11
CA LEU A 15 15.30 23.34 6.97
C LEU A 15 15.72 23.98 5.64
N GLU A 16 16.41 25.11 5.69
CA GLU A 16 17.00 25.71 4.49
C GLU A 16 18.35 25.01 4.18
N PRO A 17 18.60 24.68 2.89
CA PRO A 17 19.89 24.15 2.46
C PRO A 17 21.02 25.10 2.89
N LYS A 18 22.11 24.55 3.43
CA LYS A 18 23.28 25.32 3.84
C LYS A 18 24.55 24.51 3.50
N VAL A 19 25.07 24.73 2.30
CA VAL A 19 26.32 24.13 1.86
C VAL A 19 27.48 24.54 2.80
N GLY A 20 28.36 23.58 3.12
CA GLY A 20 29.44 23.78 4.08
C GLY A 20 29.05 23.60 5.55
N THR A 21 27.83 23.11 5.82
CA THR A 21 27.44 22.65 7.18
C THR A 21 28.33 21.49 7.60
N ARG A 22 28.90 21.54 8.81
CA ARG A 22 29.74 20.45 9.32
C ARG A 22 28.88 19.25 9.75
N PRO A 23 29.31 18.00 9.48
CA PRO A 23 28.53 16.80 9.87
C PRO A 23 28.16 16.74 11.35
N GLN A 24 29.03 17.23 12.25
CA GLN A 24 28.78 17.26 13.69
C GLN A 24 27.73 18.28 14.12
N ASP A 25 27.47 19.31 13.29
CA ASP A 25 26.48 20.35 13.59
C ASP A 25 25.09 19.94 13.06
N ASN A 26 25.05 19.44 11.83
CA ASN A 26 23.82 18.87 11.23
C ASN A 26 24.20 17.94 10.08
N LEU A 27 24.18 16.63 10.34
CA LEU A 27 24.56 15.61 9.36
C LEU A 27 23.65 15.63 8.12
N TYR A 28 22.35 15.85 8.30
CA TYR A 28 21.41 15.91 7.17
C TYR A 28 21.75 17.03 6.19
N LEU A 29 21.94 18.24 6.70
CA LEU A 29 22.31 19.38 5.85
C LEU A 29 23.74 19.25 5.28
N ALA A 30 24.67 18.68 6.05
CA ALA A 30 26.04 18.46 5.58
C ALA A 30 26.07 17.53 4.34
N VAL A 31 25.18 16.53 4.30
CA VAL A 31 25.11 15.55 3.21
C VAL A 31 24.21 16.02 2.07
N ASN A 32 23.08 16.66 2.39
CA ASN A 32 22.02 16.86 1.39
C ASN A 32 21.92 18.29 0.85
N SER A 33 22.62 19.30 1.43
CA SER A 33 22.40 20.70 1.04
C SER A 33 22.68 20.98 -0.44
N GLU A 34 23.75 20.46 -1.01
CA GLU A 34 24.07 20.62 -2.43
C GLU A 34 22.99 20.02 -3.34
N TRP A 35 22.52 18.83 -2.99
CA TRP A 35 21.41 18.18 -3.70
C TRP A 35 20.11 18.98 -3.58
N LEU A 36 19.76 19.44 -2.37
CA LEU A 36 18.56 20.24 -2.11
C LEU A 36 18.54 21.59 -2.87
N GLU A 37 19.71 22.20 -3.09
CA GLU A 37 19.83 23.45 -3.86
C GLU A 37 19.57 23.26 -5.36
N ASN A 38 19.88 22.07 -5.89
CA ASN A 38 19.88 21.79 -7.33
C ASN A 38 18.72 20.91 -7.80
N VAL A 39 18.11 20.14 -6.90
CA VAL A 39 17.05 19.20 -7.27
C VAL A 39 15.78 19.91 -7.72
N LYS A 40 15.12 19.34 -8.73
CA LYS A 40 13.80 19.79 -9.21
C LYS A 40 12.81 18.66 -9.04
N ILE A 41 11.66 18.97 -8.46
CA ILE A 41 10.54 18.04 -8.43
C ILE A 41 9.96 17.97 -9.85
N PRO A 42 9.82 16.78 -10.47
CA PRO A 42 9.10 16.64 -11.73
C PRO A 42 7.69 17.22 -11.62
N SER A 43 7.18 17.82 -12.70
CA SER A 43 5.86 18.48 -12.69
C SER A 43 4.70 17.51 -12.44
N ASP A 44 4.91 16.23 -12.75
CA ASP A 44 3.94 15.14 -12.52
C ASP A 44 4.14 14.42 -11.18
N ARG A 45 4.90 15.02 -10.24
CA ARG A 45 5.11 14.51 -8.88
C ARG A 45 4.96 15.63 -7.84
N SER A 46 4.63 15.24 -6.61
CA SER A 46 4.49 16.18 -5.48
C SER A 46 5.75 16.30 -4.62
N ARG A 47 6.68 15.37 -4.76
CA ARG A 47 7.92 15.31 -3.98
C ARG A 47 9.04 14.64 -4.78
N ILE A 48 10.27 14.74 -4.24
CA ILE A 48 11.41 13.96 -4.68
C ILE A 48 12.36 13.68 -3.53
N ALA A 49 12.82 12.45 -3.43
CA ALA A 49 13.82 11.96 -2.47
C ALA A 49 14.68 10.89 -3.14
N SER A 50 15.62 10.29 -2.41
CA SER A 50 16.51 9.25 -2.97
C SER A 50 15.73 8.05 -3.51
N PHE A 51 14.68 7.61 -2.80
CA PHE A 51 13.81 6.52 -3.28
C PHE A 51 13.03 6.93 -4.54
N ASP A 52 12.54 8.18 -4.60
CA ASP A 52 11.79 8.67 -5.78
C ASP A 52 12.68 8.74 -7.02
N ASN A 53 13.99 9.03 -6.89
CA ASN A 53 14.94 9.00 -8.01
C ASN A 53 15.12 7.58 -8.57
N ILE A 54 15.20 6.58 -7.69
CA ILE A 54 15.28 5.17 -8.09
C ILE A 54 13.98 4.75 -8.77
N ASP A 55 12.83 5.13 -8.21
CA ASP A 55 11.52 4.84 -8.77
C ASP A 55 11.35 5.41 -10.18
N LEU A 56 11.79 6.66 -10.41
CA LEU A 56 11.83 7.27 -11.74
C LEU A 56 12.69 6.49 -12.74
N ASP A 57 13.82 5.94 -12.30
CA ASP A 57 14.70 5.14 -13.16
C ASP A 57 14.09 3.77 -13.50
N VAL A 58 13.46 3.12 -12.51
CA VAL A 58 12.69 1.87 -12.70
C VAL A 58 11.54 2.09 -13.66
N GLU A 59 10.73 3.12 -13.42
CA GLU A 59 9.62 3.53 -14.26
C GLU A 59 10.05 3.76 -15.71
N LYS A 60 11.11 4.55 -15.92
CA LYS A 60 11.65 4.83 -17.26
C LYS A 60 12.11 3.57 -18.00
N LYS A 61 12.79 2.66 -17.32
CA LYS A 61 13.23 1.37 -17.90
C LYS A 61 12.03 0.53 -18.32
N LEU A 62 11.05 0.36 -17.44
CA LEU A 62 9.88 -0.46 -17.69
C LEU A 62 8.94 0.15 -18.73
N MET A 63 8.72 1.46 -18.71
CA MET A 63 7.95 2.16 -19.76
C MET A 63 8.58 1.92 -21.15
N LYS A 64 9.92 2.04 -21.25
CA LYS A 64 10.62 1.76 -22.51
C LYS A 64 10.45 0.31 -22.94
N ASP A 65 10.62 -0.65 -22.02
CA ASP A 65 10.47 -2.07 -22.34
C ASP A 65 9.05 -2.40 -22.81
N PHE A 66 8.03 -1.90 -22.12
CA PHE A 66 6.63 -2.09 -22.51
C PHE A 66 6.29 -1.48 -23.86
N ALA A 67 6.83 -0.29 -24.17
CA ALA A 67 6.70 0.32 -25.48
C ALA A 67 7.38 -0.54 -26.57
N ASP A 68 8.60 -1.00 -26.33
CA ASP A 68 9.35 -1.84 -27.26
C ASP A 68 8.66 -3.20 -27.51
N PHE A 69 8.10 -3.83 -26.45
CA PHE A 69 7.29 -5.05 -26.57
C PHE A 69 6.02 -4.83 -27.39
N ALA A 70 5.29 -3.78 -27.09
CA ALA A 70 4.01 -3.48 -27.77
C ALA A 70 4.21 -3.11 -29.24
N ASP A 71 5.35 -2.49 -29.58
CA ASP A 71 5.71 -2.11 -30.94
C ASP A 71 6.41 -3.25 -31.72
N GLY A 72 6.68 -4.40 -31.08
CA GLY A 72 7.41 -5.51 -31.69
C GLY A 72 8.91 -5.24 -31.91
N LYS A 73 9.46 -4.19 -31.28
CA LYS A 73 10.91 -3.86 -31.34
C LYS A 73 11.75 -4.76 -30.47
N LYS A 74 11.16 -5.35 -29.45
CA LYS A 74 11.76 -6.30 -28.52
C LYS A 74 10.79 -7.47 -28.34
N GLU A 75 11.33 -8.69 -28.32
CA GLU A 75 10.55 -9.86 -28.00
C GLU A 75 10.12 -9.83 -26.53
N VAL A 76 8.86 -10.18 -26.25
CA VAL A 76 8.36 -10.27 -24.86
C VAL A 76 9.10 -11.39 -24.14
N ALA A 77 9.74 -11.05 -23.04
CA ALA A 77 10.53 -11.99 -22.25
C ALA A 77 9.69 -13.20 -21.79
N ASP A 78 10.35 -14.34 -21.63
CA ASP A 78 9.74 -15.58 -21.16
C ASP A 78 9.49 -15.52 -19.64
N VAL A 79 8.49 -14.71 -19.26
CA VAL A 79 7.94 -14.62 -17.91
C VAL A 79 6.46 -14.94 -17.97
N PRO A 80 5.96 -15.87 -17.15
CA PRO A 80 4.55 -16.23 -17.15
C PRO A 80 3.65 -14.98 -17.06
N ASN A 81 2.61 -14.93 -17.88
CA ASN A 81 1.62 -13.84 -17.93
C ASN A 81 2.12 -12.46 -18.41
N LEU A 82 3.41 -12.26 -18.69
CA LEU A 82 3.91 -10.96 -19.17
C LEU A 82 3.26 -10.53 -20.49
N LYS A 83 2.96 -11.48 -21.38
CA LYS A 83 2.23 -11.19 -22.62
C LYS A 83 0.86 -10.59 -22.38
N LYS A 84 0.15 -11.05 -21.31
CA LYS A 84 -1.13 -10.46 -20.90
C LYS A 84 -0.96 -8.99 -20.43
N ALA A 85 0.08 -8.72 -19.64
CA ALA A 85 0.40 -7.36 -19.19
C ALA A 85 0.70 -6.43 -20.37
N VAL A 86 1.45 -6.91 -21.37
CA VAL A 86 1.74 -6.15 -22.61
C VAL A 86 0.47 -5.91 -23.43
N GLU A 87 -0.43 -6.89 -23.52
CA GLU A 87 -1.70 -6.71 -24.22
C GLU A 87 -2.60 -5.68 -23.54
N LEU A 88 -2.66 -5.70 -22.21
CA LEU A 88 -3.37 -4.67 -21.45
C LEU A 88 -2.74 -3.28 -21.64
N TYR A 89 -1.40 -3.21 -21.69
CA TYR A 89 -0.70 -1.95 -21.99
C TYR A 89 -1.05 -1.40 -23.38
N LYS A 90 -1.20 -2.26 -24.38
CA LYS A 90 -1.64 -1.82 -25.73
C LYS A 90 -3.03 -1.17 -25.68
N LEU A 91 -3.96 -1.76 -24.92
CA LEU A 91 -5.29 -1.16 -24.69
C LEU A 91 -5.19 0.17 -23.93
N ALA A 92 -4.33 0.22 -22.89
CA ALA A 92 -4.16 1.42 -22.08
C ALA A 92 -3.58 2.60 -22.86
N ARG A 93 -2.66 2.38 -23.80
CA ARG A 93 -2.04 3.42 -24.61
C ARG A 93 -2.84 3.82 -25.86
N ASP A 94 -3.90 3.09 -26.21
CA ASP A 94 -4.76 3.42 -27.38
C ASP A 94 -5.76 4.53 -27.00
N PHE A 95 -5.23 5.73 -26.76
CA PHE A 95 -6.05 6.89 -26.39
C PHE A 95 -7.01 7.28 -27.48
N LYS A 96 -6.66 7.08 -28.77
CA LYS A 96 -7.59 7.35 -29.87
C LYS A 96 -8.89 6.57 -29.69
N ARG A 97 -8.79 5.26 -29.45
CA ARG A 97 -9.97 4.41 -29.24
C ARG A 97 -10.66 4.76 -27.92
N ARG A 98 -9.91 4.99 -26.85
CA ARG A 98 -10.47 5.39 -25.55
C ARG A 98 -11.29 6.68 -25.67
N ASP A 99 -10.82 7.66 -26.47
CA ASP A 99 -11.53 8.91 -26.74
C ASP A 99 -12.78 8.69 -27.61
N GLU A 100 -12.72 7.79 -28.60
CA GLU A 100 -13.88 7.40 -29.42
C GLU A 100 -14.95 6.63 -28.58
N ASP A 101 -14.52 5.81 -27.63
CA ASP A 101 -15.42 5.06 -26.74
C ASP A 101 -16.05 5.96 -25.65
N GLY A 102 -15.31 6.95 -25.15
CA GLY A 102 -15.77 7.88 -24.11
C GLY A 102 -16.31 7.14 -22.88
N ALA A 103 -17.57 7.43 -22.51
CA ALA A 103 -18.26 6.82 -21.38
C ALA A 103 -18.95 5.46 -21.69
N LYS A 104 -18.95 5.01 -22.96
CA LYS A 104 -19.68 3.79 -23.35
C LYS A 104 -19.31 2.55 -22.53
N PRO A 105 -18.01 2.31 -22.22
CA PRO A 105 -17.61 1.09 -21.49
C PRO A 105 -18.22 0.95 -20.10
N ILE A 106 -18.58 2.04 -19.43
CA ILE A 106 -19.10 2.03 -18.05
C ILE A 106 -20.63 2.06 -17.96
N GLN A 107 -21.34 2.22 -19.08
CA GLN A 107 -22.79 2.48 -19.05
C GLN A 107 -23.59 1.34 -18.41
N ALA A 108 -23.21 0.08 -18.63
CA ALA A 108 -23.90 -1.06 -18.05
C ALA A 108 -23.76 -1.08 -16.51
N ASP A 109 -22.55 -0.82 -16.00
CA ASP A 109 -22.27 -0.80 -14.57
C ASP A 109 -22.91 0.39 -13.88
N LEU A 110 -22.89 1.56 -14.52
CA LEU A 110 -23.57 2.75 -14.01
C LEU A 110 -25.09 2.52 -13.96
N ALA A 111 -25.69 2.00 -15.01
CA ALA A 111 -27.11 1.65 -15.06
C ALA A 111 -27.51 0.61 -14.01
N LEU A 112 -26.62 -0.35 -13.68
CA LEU A 112 -26.83 -1.31 -12.62
C LEU A 112 -26.97 -0.62 -11.26
N LEU A 113 -26.09 0.33 -10.95
CA LEU A 113 -26.13 1.11 -9.70
C LEU A 113 -27.37 2.02 -9.65
N GLU A 114 -27.67 2.75 -10.74
CA GLU A 114 -28.84 3.62 -10.83
C GLU A 114 -30.15 2.80 -10.71
N GLY A 115 -30.14 1.57 -11.20
CA GLY A 115 -31.29 0.64 -11.17
C GLY A 115 -31.58 0.02 -9.81
N ILE A 116 -30.83 0.32 -8.74
CA ILE A 116 -31.18 -0.07 -7.37
C ILE A 116 -32.29 0.85 -6.90
N ARG A 117 -33.49 0.29 -6.65
CA ARG A 117 -34.73 1.07 -6.47
C ARG A 117 -34.93 1.61 -5.05
N ASP A 118 -34.61 0.77 -4.08
CA ASP A 118 -34.88 1.01 -2.66
C ASP A 118 -33.93 0.16 -1.78
N PHE A 119 -33.98 0.34 -0.48
CA PHE A 119 -33.14 -0.39 0.46
C PHE A 119 -33.40 -1.92 0.45
N ALA A 120 -34.64 -2.35 0.19
CA ALA A 120 -34.97 -3.76 0.08
C ALA A 120 -34.33 -4.40 -1.17
N ASP A 121 -34.34 -3.68 -2.29
CA ASP A 121 -33.66 -4.08 -3.55
C ASP A 121 -32.13 -4.09 -3.37
N PHE A 122 -31.57 -3.11 -2.65
CA PHE A 122 -30.16 -3.08 -2.28
C PHE A 122 -29.76 -4.33 -1.48
N ASN A 123 -30.52 -4.70 -0.44
CA ASN A 123 -30.28 -5.90 0.35
C ASN A 123 -30.21 -7.18 -0.52
N LEU A 124 -31.06 -7.25 -1.55
CA LEU A 124 -31.08 -8.42 -2.45
C LEU A 124 -29.94 -8.41 -3.45
N LYS A 125 -29.50 -7.23 -3.91
CA LYS A 125 -28.45 -7.08 -4.92
C LYS A 125 -27.04 -6.99 -4.34
N ALA A 126 -26.90 -6.66 -3.07
CA ALA A 126 -25.61 -6.45 -2.43
C ALA A 126 -24.62 -7.63 -2.60
N PRO A 127 -25.03 -8.91 -2.53
CA PRO A 127 -24.10 -10.02 -2.79
C PRO A 127 -23.57 -10.02 -4.23
N ASP A 128 -24.40 -9.70 -5.22
CA ASP A 128 -23.98 -9.64 -6.61
C ASP A 128 -23.09 -8.41 -6.89
N LEU A 129 -23.38 -7.29 -6.24
CA LEU A 129 -22.52 -6.09 -6.28
C LEU A 129 -21.15 -6.37 -5.67
N PHE A 130 -21.09 -7.11 -4.54
CA PHE A 130 -19.85 -7.57 -3.95
C PHE A 130 -19.04 -8.46 -4.90
N LYS A 131 -19.66 -9.51 -5.46
CA LYS A 131 -19.02 -10.41 -6.45
C LYS A 131 -18.56 -9.66 -7.69
N ALA A 132 -19.30 -8.64 -8.09
CA ALA A 132 -18.92 -7.74 -9.17
C ALA A 132 -17.94 -6.63 -8.74
N ALA A 133 -17.34 -6.71 -7.56
CA ALA A 133 -16.35 -5.78 -7.04
C ALA A 133 -16.79 -4.30 -7.01
N PHE A 134 -18.07 -4.01 -6.78
CA PHE A 134 -18.51 -2.66 -6.48
C PHE A 134 -18.20 -2.29 -5.03
N ALA A 135 -17.90 -1.02 -4.79
CA ALA A 135 -17.79 -0.50 -3.43
C ALA A 135 -19.14 -0.60 -2.73
N LEU A 136 -19.17 -1.29 -1.59
CA LEU A 136 -20.31 -1.34 -0.68
C LEU A 136 -20.03 -0.46 0.55
N PRO A 137 -21.07 -0.04 1.29
CA PRO A 137 -20.88 0.74 2.52
C PRO A 137 -20.28 -0.08 3.68
N PHE A 138 -19.77 -1.23 3.44
CA PHE A 138 -18.95 -2.11 4.31
C PHE A 138 -18.13 -3.03 3.42
N SER A 139 -17.11 -3.69 4.01
CA SER A 139 -16.33 -4.66 3.23
C SER A 139 -15.97 -5.90 4.04
N PHE A 140 -15.73 -6.98 3.29
CA PHE A 140 -15.18 -8.23 3.79
C PHE A 140 -13.88 -8.55 3.05
N ASP A 141 -12.95 -9.13 3.77
CA ASP A 141 -11.70 -9.67 3.24
C ASP A 141 -11.42 -11.04 3.84
N VAL A 142 -10.61 -11.84 3.16
CA VAL A 142 -10.19 -13.16 3.62
C VAL A 142 -8.67 -13.15 3.75
N ASP A 143 -8.18 -13.15 4.97
CA ASP A 143 -6.75 -13.15 5.28
C ASP A 143 -6.45 -14.03 6.51
N ALA A 144 -5.17 -14.17 6.85
CA ALA A 144 -4.70 -14.99 7.96
C ALA A 144 -5.37 -14.61 9.29
N ASP A 145 -5.78 -15.61 10.07
CA ASP A 145 -6.19 -15.40 11.46
C ASP A 145 -4.97 -14.99 12.31
N MET A 146 -4.99 -13.82 12.91
CA MET A 146 -3.87 -13.30 13.71
C MET A 146 -3.46 -14.21 14.88
N LYS A 147 -4.36 -15.06 15.40
CA LYS A 147 -4.01 -16.05 16.46
C LYS A 147 -3.73 -17.45 15.94
N ASN A 148 -4.02 -17.70 14.67
CA ASN A 148 -3.69 -18.96 14.00
C ASN A 148 -3.36 -18.69 12.53
N THR A 149 -2.20 -18.12 12.28
CA THR A 149 -1.73 -17.69 10.96
C THR A 149 -1.56 -18.80 9.92
N LYS A 150 -2.04 -20.02 10.23
CA LYS A 150 -2.07 -21.15 9.29
C LYS A 150 -3.33 -21.23 8.46
N ILE A 151 -4.39 -20.49 8.83
CA ILE A 151 -5.73 -20.58 8.23
C ILE A 151 -6.21 -19.16 7.92
N ASN A 152 -6.80 -19.01 6.74
CA ASN A 152 -7.50 -17.79 6.35
C ASN A 152 -8.91 -17.77 6.97
N VAL A 153 -9.33 -16.60 7.41
CA VAL A 153 -10.63 -16.32 8.03
C VAL A 153 -11.27 -15.10 7.42
N LEU A 154 -12.60 -15.01 7.57
CA LEU A 154 -13.33 -13.82 7.17
C LEU A 154 -13.03 -12.66 8.14
N GLN A 155 -12.78 -11.48 7.59
CA GLN A 155 -12.59 -10.23 8.30
C GLN A 155 -13.63 -9.21 7.84
N PHE A 156 -14.20 -8.44 8.78
CA PHE A 156 -15.16 -7.38 8.50
C PHE A 156 -14.54 -6.02 8.76
N PHE A 157 -14.77 -5.10 7.82
CA PHE A 157 -14.32 -3.71 7.84
C PHE A 157 -15.50 -2.77 7.59
N GLY A 158 -15.37 -1.54 8.07
CA GLY A 158 -16.28 -0.46 7.74
C GLY A 158 -16.14 0.02 6.29
N SER A 159 -16.84 1.09 5.99
CA SER A 159 -16.79 1.77 4.69
C SER A 159 -15.52 2.60 4.53
N SER A 160 -15.09 2.76 3.30
CA SER A 160 -14.03 3.74 2.97
C SER A 160 -14.60 5.17 2.93
N ILE A 161 -13.76 6.16 3.23
CA ILE A 161 -14.09 7.58 3.18
C ILE A 161 -13.46 8.26 1.96
N PHE A 162 -13.88 9.50 1.64
CA PHE A 162 -13.34 10.22 0.48
C PHE A 162 -11.99 10.87 0.77
N LEU A 163 -11.80 11.46 1.96
CA LEU A 163 -10.50 12.00 2.34
C LEU A 163 -9.56 10.90 2.85
N PRO A 164 -8.23 11.10 2.79
CA PRO A 164 -7.26 10.04 3.10
C PRO A 164 -7.32 9.49 4.52
N ASP A 165 -7.79 10.28 5.48
CA ASP A 165 -7.83 9.93 6.89
C ASP A 165 -8.91 10.73 7.63
N THR A 166 -9.48 10.15 8.70
CA THR A 166 -10.49 10.82 9.54
C THR A 166 -9.96 12.10 10.19
N THR A 167 -8.66 12.20 10.42
CA THR A 167 -8.02 13.43 10.94
C THR A 167 -8.02 14.55 9.92
N THR A 168 -8.04 14.23 8.62
CA THR A 168 -8.12 15.24 7.55
C THR A 168 -9.43 16.00 7.59
N TYR A 169 -10.55 15.36 7.95
CA TYR A 169 -11.86 16.01 8.13
C TYR A 169 -11.88 17.07 9.23
N LYS A 170 -10.93 17.01 10.16
CA LYS A 170 -10.79 17.96 11.28
C LYS A 170 -9.89 19.16 10.95
N THR A 171 -9.38 19.24 9.73
CA THR A 171 -8.49 20.32 9.28
C THR A 171 -9.26 21.43 8.58
N ASP A 172 -8.70 22.64 8.56
CA ASP A 172 -9.25 23.79 7.81
C ASP A 172 -9.27 23.56 6.29
N ALA A 173 -8.50 22.59 5.79
CA ALA A 173 -8.44 22.22 4.38
C ALA A 173 -9.59 21.27 3.95
N ALA A 174 -10.23 20.57 4.91
CA ALA A 174 -11.22 19.53 4.62
C ALA A 174 -12.31 20.00 3.67
N GLN A 175 -12.98 21.12 4.01
CA GLN A 175 -14.08 21.63 3.19
C GLN A 175 -13.65 21.96 1.77
N LYS A 176 -12.47 22.54 1.58
CA LYS A 176 -11.95 22.86 0.24
C LYS A 176 -11.68 21.60 -0.59
N LEU A 177 -11.16 20.55 0.04
CA LEU A 177 -10.92 19.25 -0.62
C LEU A 177 -12.24 18.60 -1.03
N LEU A 178 -13.23 18.58 -0.12
CA LEU A 178 -14.55 18.04 -0.41
C LEU A 178 -15.29 18.85 -1.50
N ASP A 179 -15.16 20.18 -1.51
CA ASP A 179 -15.73 21.04 -2.56
C ASP A 179 -15.11 20.74 -3.93
N VAL A 180 -13.79 20.46 -4.00
CA VAL A 180 -13.13 20.04 -5.23
C VAL A 180 -13.64 18.69 -5.68
N LEU A 181 -13.71 17.70 -4.78
CA LEU A 181 -14.25 16.38 -5.09
C LEU A 181 -15.71 16.44 -5.56
N LYS A 182 -16.55 17.24 -4.90
CA LYS A 182 -17.95 17.45 -5.27
C LYS A 182 -18.04 17.95 -6.72
N LYS A 183 -17.32 19.02 -7.07
CA LYS A 183 -17.33 19.58 -8.43
C LYS A 183 -16.84 18.58 -9.46
N GLN A 184 -15.74 17.88 -9.17
CA GLN A 184 -15.19 16.85 -10.03
C GLN A 184 -16.19 15.72 -10.28
N SER A 185 -16.81 15.20 -9.22
CA SER A 185 -17.76 14.09 -9.32
C SER A 185 -19.01 14.46 -10.13
N ILE A 186 -19.56 15.67 -9.93
CA ILE A 186 -20.68 16.19 -10.74
C ILE A 186 -20.29 16.25 -12.22
N GLU A 187 -19.10 16.75 -12.55
CA GLU A 187 -18.65 16.84 -13.93
C GLU A 187 -18.46 15.45 -14.56
N LEU A 188 -17.82 14.51 -13.85
CA LEU A 188 -17.65 13.14 -14.33
C LEU A 188 -18.99 12.43 -14.58
N LEU A 189 -19.99 12.59 -13.71
CA LEU A 189 -21.32 12.00 -13.88
C LEU A 189 -22.06 12.63 -15.08
N LYS A 190 -21.93 13.93 -15.30
CA LYS A 190 -22.47 14.60 -16.50
C LYS A 190 -21.81 14.08 -17.77
N MET A 191 -20.48 13.93 -17.79
CA MET A 191 -19.75 13.32 -18.89
C MET A 191 -20.18 11.87 -19.15
N ALA A 192 -20.57 11.14 -18.08
CA ALA A 192 -21.14 9.80 -18.19
C ALA A 192 -22.60 9.76 -18.69
N GLY A 193 -23.24 10.92 -18.90
CA GLY A 193 -24.57 11.04 -19.51
C GLY A 193 -25.71 11.37 -18.55
N LEU A 194 -25.43 11.58 -17.24
CA LEU A 194 -26.46 11.99 -16.30
C LEU A 194 -26.86 13.46 -16.50
N SER A 195 -28.10 13.81 -16.20
CA SER A 195 -28.52 15.20 -16.12
C SER A 195 -27.81 15.93 -14.97
N ALA A 196 -27.68 17.26 -15.09
CA ALA A 196 -27.04 18.05 -14.03
C ALA A 196 -27.74 17.87 -12.66
N GLY A 197 -29.08 17.82 -12.63
CA GLY A 197 -29.84 17.62 -11.39
C GLY A 197 -29.57 16.26 -10.74
N GLN A 198 -29.56 15.17 -11.52
CA GLN A 198 -29.24 13.84 -11.00
C GLN A 198 -27.78 13.74 -10.49
N ALA A 199 -26.83 14.32 -11.23
CA ALA A 199 -25.44 14.33 -10.80
C ALA A 199 -25.24 15.12 -9.49
N GLU A 200 -25.90 16.28 -9.34
CA GLU A 200 -25.86 17.07 -8.11
C GLU A 200 -26.50 16.31 -6.94
N GLU A 201 -27.65 15.68 -7.14
CA GLU A 201 -28.37 14.90 -6.12
C GLU A 201 -27.50 13.73 -5.61
N TYR A 202 -26.98 12.87 -6.50
CA TYR A 202 -26.12 11.76 -6.09
C TYR A 202 -24.86 12.21 -5.35
N VAL A 203 -24.25 13.31 -5.78
CA VAL A 203 -23.03 13.80 -5.12
C VAL A 203 -23.36 14.44 -3.77
N ASP A 204 -24.46 15.17 -3.64
CA ASP A 204 -24.89 15.74 -2.35
C ASP A 204 -25.21 14.63 -1.34
N ASP A 205 -25.87 13.58 -1.77
CA ASP A 205 -26.19 12.42 -0.92
C ASP A 205 -24.91 11.64 -0.56
N ALA A 206 -24.00 11.46 -1.50
CA ALA A 206 -22.68 10.85 -1.24
C ALA A 206 -21.89 11.60 -0.16
N MET A 207 -21.89 12.94 -0.19
CA MET A 207 -21.19 13.75 0.81
C MET A 207 -21.80 13.63 2.20
N LYS A 208 -23.16 13.50 2.30
CA LYS A 208 -23.84 13.27 3.58
C LYS A 208 -23.46 11.92 4.18
N PHE A 209 -23.45 10.86 3.36
CA PHE A 209 -23.06 9.54 3.82
C PHE A 209 -21.60 9.50 4.27
N ASP A 210 -20.69 10.05 3.47
CA ASP A 210 -19.26 10.13 3.79
C ASP A 210 -18.99 10.86 5.11
N ASP A 211 -19.70 11.98 5.38
CA ASP A 211 -19.60 12.70 6.65
C ASP A 211 -20.03 11.82 7.85
N LYS A 212 -21.12 11.05 7.71
CA LYS A 212 -21.55 10.09 8.74
C LYS A 212 -20.49 9.02 8.99
N VAL A 213 -19.97 8.41 7.92
CA VAL A 213 -18.96 7.34 7.97
C VAL A 213 -17.65 7.84 8.58
N SER A 214 -17.19 9.03 8.22
CA SER A 214 -15.92 9.60 8.70
C SER A 214 -15.82 9.71 10.24
N LYS A 215 -16.96 9.73 10.93
CA LYS A 215 -17.04 9.84 12.40
C LYS A 215 -16.86 8.51 13.12
N VAL A 216 -17.03 7.40 12.43
CA VAL A 216 -17.06 6.07 13.03
C VAL A 216 -15.99 5.11 12.55
N VAL A 217 -15.39 5.33 11.37
CA VAL A 217 -14.26 4.54 10.89
C VAL A 217 -12.96 4.89 11.64
N LYS A 218 -11.98 3.99 11.59
CA LYS A 218 -10.67 4.18 12.20
C LYS A 218 -9.83 5.22 11.47
N SER A 219 -9.02 5.97 12.23
CA SER A 219 -7.92 6.77 11.69
C SER A 219 -6.71 5.90 11.35
N SER A 220 -5.76 6.43 10.57
CA SER A 220 -4.48 5.76 10.27
C SER A 220 -3.68 5.45 11.54
N GLU A 221 -3.77 6.27 12.58
CA GLU A 221 -3.14 6.01 13.88
C GLU A 221 -3.80 4.80 14.59
N GLU A 222 -5.13 4.69 14.54
CA GLU A 222 -5.86 3.55 15.10
C GLU A 222 -5.60 2.25 14.30
N TRP A 223 -5.37 2.34 12.99
CA TRP A 223 -4.97 1.20 12.15
C TRP A 223 -3.55 0.71 12.44
N ALA A 224 -2.67 1.56 12.95
CA ALA A 224 -1.31 1.17 13.35
C ALA A 224 -1.26 0.28 14.61
N ASP A 225 -2.35 0.17 15.37
CA ASP A 225 -2.51 -0.78 16.48
C ASP A 225 -3.10 -2.10 15.95
N TYR A 226 -2.25 -2.97 15.39
CA TYR A 226 -2.67 -4.24 14.81
C TYR A 226 -3.46 -5.15 15.76
N PRO A 227 -3.08 -5.31 17.05
CA PRO A 227 -3.87 -6.10 17.99
C PRO A 227 -5.30 -5.61 18.20
N ALA A 228 -5.54 -4.30 18.09
CA ALA A 228 -6.87 -3.72 18.21
C ALA A 228 -7.81 -4.07 17.04
N MET A 229 -7.28 -4.65 15.95
CA MET A 229 -8.08 -5.17 14.84
C MET A 229 -8.60 -6.59 15.08
N TYR A 230 -8.07 -7.29 16.07
CA TYR A 230 -8.43 -8.68 16.33
C TYR A 230 -9.61 -8.81 17.29
N ASN A 231 -10.81 -8.74 16.79
CA ASN A 231 -12.05 -8.91 17.58
C ASN A 231 -12.87 -10.07 17.00
N PRO A 232 -12.52 -11.34 17.35
CA PRO A 232 -13.24 -12.51 16.87
C PRO A 232 -14.64 -12.54 17.47
N MET A 233 -15.63 -12.75 16.62
CA MET A 233 -17.03 -12.80 17.00
C MET A 233 -17.72 -14.00 16.33
N PRO A 234 -18.51 -14.83 17.08
CA PRO A 234 -19.37 -15.81 16.44
C PRO A 234 -20.31 -15.13 15.44
N ILE A 235 -20.54 -15.74 14.30
CA ILE A 235 -21.38 -15.10 13.28
C ILE A 235 -22.77 -14.78 13.79
N SER A 236 -23.34 -15.66 14.62
CA SER A 236 -24.65 -15.43 15.24
C SER A 236 -24.72 -14.18 16.14
N ASP A 237 -23.60 -13.76 16.73
CA ASP A 237 -23.53 -12.54 17.54
C ASP A 237 -23.25 -11.30 16.68
N PHE A 238 -22.51 -11.47 15.57
CA PHE A 238 -22.32 -10.45 14.56
C PHE A 238 -23.64 -10.09 13.88
N GLU A 239 -24.43 -11.09 13.46
CA GLU A 239 -25.74 -10.90 12.82
C GLU A 239 -26.77 -10.21 13.76
N LYS A 240 -26.72 -10.49 15.07
CA LYS A 240 -27.60 -9.81 16.05
C LYS A 240 -27.36 -8.31 16.17
N LYS A 241 -26.17 -7.84 15.79
CA LYS A 241 -25.82 -6.41 15.77
C LYS A 241 -26.29 -5.70 14.49
N ILE A 242 -26.73 -6.47 13.49
CA ILE A 242 -27.13 -5.98 12.18
C ILE A 242 -28.59 -6.40 11.94
N THR A 243 -29.52 -5.49 12.21
CA THR A 243 -30.95 -5.81 12.16
C THR A 243 -31.65 -5.28 10.91
N ASN A 244 -31.09 -4.23 10.29
CA ASN A 244 -31.67 -3.57 9.12
C ASN A 244 -31.24 -4.21 7.80
N PHE A 245 -30.12 -4.94 7.77
CA PHE A 245 -29.55 -5.55 6.59
C PHE A 245 -29.57 -7.08 6.68
N LYS A 246 -29.92 -7.78 5.60
CA LYS A 246 -29.99 -9.26 5.55
C LYS A 246 -28.60 -9.88 5.45
N MET A 247 -27.82 -9.79 6.54
CA MET A 247 -26.42 -10.19 6.55
C MET A 247 -26.22 -11.71 6.32
N ASP A 248 -27.09 -12.55 6.86
CA ASP A 248 -27.10 -14.01 6.64
C ASP A 248 -27.25 -14.37 5.15
N TYR A 249 -28.21 -13.71 4.49
CA TYR A 249 -28.42 -13.83 3.05
C TYR A 249 -27.19 -13.34 2.27
N PHE A 250 -26.67 -12.17 2.64
CA PHE A 250 -25.49 -11.60 1.99
C PHE A 250 -24.30 -12.55 2.07
N LEU A 251 -23.94 -13.03 3.25
CA LEU A 251 -22.79 -13.92 3.44
C LEU A 251 -22.96 -15.21 2.64
N LYS A 252 -24.14 -15.83 2.70
CA LYS A 252 -24.42 -17.05 1.97
C LYS A 252 -24.28 -16.89 0.45
N GLU A 253 -24.84 -15.82 -0.12
CA GLU A 253 -24.80 -15.58 -1.56
C GLU A 253 -23.45 -15.06 -2.04
N ALA A 254 -22.77 -14.22 -1.25
CA ALA A 254 -21.48 -13.64 -1.59
C ALA A 254 -20.31 -14.62 -1.45
N LEU A 255 -20.33 -15.44 -0.37
CA LEU A 255 -19.23 -16.36 -0.03
C LEU A 255 -19.52 -17.81 -0.40
N GLY A 256 -20.79 -18.17 -0.70
CA GLY A 256 -21.25 -19.53 -0.89
C GLY A 256 -21.52 -20.29 0.42
N GLU A 257 -21.23 -19.71 1.56
CA GLU A 257 -21.45 -20.26 2.89
C GLU A 257 -21.64 -19.15 3.94
N VAL A 258 -22.12 -19.51 5.12
CA VAL A 258 -22.10 -18.64 6.29
C VAL A 258 -21.02 -19.19 7.23
N PRO A 259 -19.90 -18.49 7.46
CA PRO A 259 -18.82 -18.99 8.31
C PRO A 259 -19.22 -19.00 9.78
N ASP A 260 -18.56 -19.82 10.61
CA ASP A 260 -18.85 -19.90 12.06
C ASP A 260 -18.54 -18.60 12.81
N ARG A 261 -17.57 -17.83 12.32
CA ARG A 261 -17.08 -16.59 12.96
C ARG A 261 -16.54 -15.60 11.95
N VAL A 262 -16.43 -14.35 12.39
CA VAL A 262 -15.80 -13.25 11.69
C VAL A 262 -14.84 -12.51 12.61
N ILE A 263 -13.74 -11.97 12.07
CA ILE A 263 -12.88 -11.02 12.80
C ILE A 263 -13.38 -9.61 12.48
N VAL A 264 -13.84 -8.89 13.48
CA VAL A 264 -14.31 -7.51 13.32
C VAL A 264 -13.14 -6.57 13.48
N ALA A 265 -12.61 -6.04 12.37
CA ALA A 265 -11.48 -5.11 12.40
C ALA A 265 -11.88 -3.72 12.92
N GLU A 266 -13.14 -3.33 12.72
CA GLU A 266 -13.71 -2.04 13.16
C GLU A 266 -14.97 -2.21 14.04
N PRO A 267 -14.81 -2.56 15.33
CA PRO A 267 -15.96 -2.72 16.23
C PRO A 267 -16.84 -1.48 16.32
N ARG A 268 -16.26 -0.28 16.33
CA ARG A 268 -17.00 0.98 16.37
C ARG A 268 -17.92 1.14 15.14
N TYR A 269 -17.45 0.77 13.96
CA TYR A 269 -18.28 0.77 12.75
C TYR A 269 -19.45 -0.22 12.86
N LEU A 270 -19.18 -1.43 13.33
CA LEU A 270 -20.21 -2.45 13.54
C LEU A 270 -21.28 -1.98 14.56
N ASP A 271 -20.86 -1.30 15.62
CA ASP A 271 -21.79 -0.79 16.64
C ASP A 271 -22.73 0.31 16.10
N HIS A 272 -22.34 1.01 15.03
CA HIS A 272 -23.14 2.04 14.34
C HIS A 272 -23.71 1.54 13.00
N PHE A 273 -23.61 0.25 12.69
CA PHE A 273 -24.00 -0.29 11.38
C PHE A 273 -25.45 0.04 11.03
N ASP A 274 -26.39 -0.23 11.92
CA ASP A 274 -27.82 0.00 11.68
C ASP A 274 -28.19 1.50 11.62
N GLU A 275 -27.41 2.36 12.25
CA GLU A 275 -27.56 3.82 12.16
C GLU A 275 -27.12 4.34 10.78
N LEU A 276 -26.16 3.69 10.16
CA LEU A 276 -25.61 4.06 8.85
C LEU A 276 -26.37 3.37 7.70
N ILE A 277 -26.62 2.07 7.84
CA ILE A 277 -27.14 1.20 6.79
C ILE A 277 -28.61 0.87 7.07
N ASN A 278 -29.48 1.71 6.53
CA ASN A 278 -30.93 1.60 6.73
C ASN A 278 -31.70 2.25 5.57
N GLU A 279 -33.02 2.15 5.60
CA GLU A 279 -33.91 2.69 4.58
C GLU A 279 -33.84 4.21 4.47
N ASP A 280 -33.73 4.92 5.59
CA ASP A 280 -33.70 6.40 5.63
C ASP A 280 -32.43 6.96 4.98
N ASN A 281 -31.32 6.20 5.01
CA ASN A 281 -30.05 6.59 4.40
C ASN A 281 -29.84 5.97 3.00
N PHE A 282 -30.83 5.29 2.42
CA PHE A 282 -30.63 4.55 1.18
C PHE A 282 -30.15 5.43 0.01
N ASP A 283 -30.74 6.60 -0.17
CA ASP A 283 -30.33 7.52 -1.25
C ASP A 283 -28.90 8.00 -1.07
N GLU A 284 -28.49 8.27 0.18
CA GLU A 284 -27.12 8.64 0.52
C GLU A 284 -26.12 7.51 0.22
N ILE A 285 -26.48 6.25 0.55
CA ILE A 285 -25.67 5.06 0.26
C ILE A 285 -25.53 4.88 -1.26
N LYS A 286 -26.63 4.97 -1.99
CA LYS A 286 -26.65 4.85 -3.45
C LYS A 286 -25.82 5.94 -4.10
N GLY A 287 -25.97 7.19 -3.69
CA GLY A 287 -25.16 8.32 -4.14
C GLY A 287 -23.67 8.07 -3.89
N TRP A 288 -23.31 7.60 -2.69
CA TRP A 288 -21.94 7.29 -2.32
C TRP A 288 -21.34 6.18 -3.22
N MET A 289 -22.09 5.10 -3.48
CA MET A 289 -21.65 4.02 -4.37
C MET A 289 -21.40 4.52 -5.81
N ILE A 290 -22.29 5.35 -6.34
CA ILE A 290 -22.18 5.95 -7.68
C ILE A 290 -20.96 6.88 -7.75
N VAL A 291 -20.75 7.73 -6.73
CA VAL A 291 -19.59 8.64 -6.68
C VAL A 291 -18.27 7.88 -6.52
N LYS A 292 -18.21 6.82 -5.70
CA LYS A 292 -17.04 5.93 -5.64
C LYS A 292 -16.77 5.29 -6.99
N PHE A 293 -17.79 4.78 -7.65
CA PHE A 293 -17.66 4.14 -8.95
C PHE A 293 -17.11 5.11 -10.00
N ILE A 294 -17.74 6.27 -10.23
CA ILE A 294 -17.32 7.17 -11.30
C ILE A 294 -15.90 7.72 -11.09
N ASN A 295 -15.52 8.06 -9.85
CA ASN A 295 -14.16 8.51 -9.57
C ASN A 295 -13.12 7.38 -9.68
N GLY A 296 -13.49 6.15 -9.34
CA GLY A 296 -12.60 4.98 -9.45
C GLY A 296 -12.31 4.57 -10.90
N VAL A 297 -13.27 4.75 -11.82
CA VAL A 297 -13.14 4.27 -13.20
C VAL A 297 -12.67 5.32 -14.18
N ALA A 298 -12.68 6.61 -13.82
CA ALA A 298 -12.39 7.72 -14.75
C ALA A 298 -11.02 7.58 -15.44
N SER A 299 -10.01 7.04 -14.76
CA SER A 299 -8.67 6.83 -15.32
C SER A 299 -8.60 5.75 -16.41
N TYR A 300 -9.58 4.86 -16.50
CA TYR A 300 -9.68 3.83 -17.54
C TYR A 300 -10.40 4.32 -18.82
N LEU A 301 -11.01 5.50 -18.79
CA LEU A 301 -11.79 6.07 -19.88
C LEU A 301 -10.96 7.01 -20.77
N SER A 302 -11.62 7.90 -21.52
CA SER A 302 -11.00 8.88 -22.43
C SER A 302 -10.07 9.87 -21.71
N GLN A 303 -9.30 10.62 -22.52
CA GLN A 303 -8.44 11.69 -22.00
C GLN A 303 -9.23 12.75 -21.23
N ASP A 304 -10.41 13.12 -21.71
CA ASP A 304 -11.27 14.12 -21.05
C ASP A 304 -11.69 13.66 -19.64
N PHE A 305 -12.08 12.38 -19.47
CA PHE A 305 -12.39 11.81 -18.15
C PHE A 305 -11.18 11.81 -17.23
N ARG A 306 -10.02 11.50 -17.77
CA ARG A 306 -8.76 11.51 -17.05
C ARG A 306 -8.40 12.90 -16.55
N GLU A 307 -8.57 13.93 -17.40
CA GLU A 307 -8.35 15.33 -17.03
C GLU A 307 -9.38 15.82 -16.01
N ALA A 308 -10.65 15.48 -16.21
CA ALA A 308 -11.73 15.84 -15.28
C ALA A 308 -11.58 15.19 -13.90
N SER A 309 -10.89 14.04 -13.79
CA SER A 309 -10.64 13.32 -12.52
C SER A 309 -9.37 13.77 -11.78
N PHE A 310 -8.58 14.68 -12.34
CA PHE A 310 -7.31 15.10 -11.75
C PHE A 310 -7.41 16.15 -10.62
N PRO A 311 -8.37 17.12 -10.64
CA PRO A 311 -8.39 18.24 -9.69
C PRO A 311 -8.35 17.84 -8.22
N PHE A 312 -9.02 16.76 -7.82
CA PHE A 312 -9.02 16.30 -6.44
C PHE A 312 -7.66 15.70 -6.05
N SER A 313 -7.07 14.87 -6.91
CA SER A 313 -5.72 14.33 -6.70
C SER A 313 -4.68 15.46 -6.62
N GLN A 314 -4.80 16.47 -7.48
CA GLN A 314 -3.96 17.68 -7.44
C GLN A 314 -4.10 18.42 -6.12
N ALA A 315 -5.33 18.64 -5.65
CA ALA A 315 -5.59 19.33 -4.39
C ALA A 315 -5.03 18.58 -3.17
N LEU A 316 -5.11 17.24 -3.18
CA LEU A 316 -4.58 16.38 -2.11
C LEU A 316 -3.05 16.32 -2.10
N SER A 317 -2.44 16.11 -3.26
CA SER A 317 -1.00 15.82 -3.36
C SER A 317 -0.13 17.05 -3.60
N GLY A 318 -0.71 18.11 -4.16
CA GLY A 318 0.03 19.27 -4.64
C GLY A 318 0.78 19.03 -5.96
N GLN A 319 0.51 17.92 -6.66
CA GLN A 319 1.10 17.59 -7.96
C GLN A 319 0.67 18.63 -9.00
N PRO A 320 1.62 19.33 -9.69
CA PRO A 320 1.26 20.42 -10.59
C PRO A 320 0.55 19.98 -11.88
N GLU A 321 0.99 18.87 -12.47
CA GLU A 321 0.55 18.41 -13.78
C GLU A 321 0.13 16.95 -13.76
N LEU A 322 -0.82 16.61 -14.62
CA LEU A 322 -1.21 15.22 -14.86
C LEU A 322 -0.05 14.46 -15.52
N GLN A 323 0.14 13.19 -15.19
CA GLN A 323 1.12 12.34 -15.84
C GLN A 323 0.88 12.25 -17.36
N SER A 324 1.91 11.98 -18.16
CA SER A 324 1.74 11.75 -19.59
C SER A 324 0.88 10.52 -19.88
N GLN A 325 0.31 10.44 -21.09
CA GLN A 325 -0.52 9.30 -21.51
C GLN A 325 0.28 7.99 -21.48
N GLU A 326 1.54 8.00 -21.95
CA GLU A 326 2.41 6.84 -21.96
C GLU A 326 2.73 6.34 -20.54
N LYS A 327 2.98 7.29 -19.63
CA LYS A 327 3.25 6.98 -18.22
C LYS A 327 2.03 6.36 -17.56
N GLN A 328 0.85 6.94 -17.76
CA GLN A 328 -0.39 6.39 -17.24
C GLN A 328 -0.67 4.99 -17.80
N ALA A 329 -0.50 4.79 -19.12
CA ALA A 329 -0.73 3.49 -19.75
C ALA A 329 0.14 2.39 -19.12
N TYR A 330 1.41 2.70 -18.85
CA TYR A 330 2.29 1.80 -18.13
C TYR A 330 1.77 1.53 -16.71
N HIS A 331 1.42 2.57 -15.95
CA HIS A 331 0.96 2.39 -14.57
C HIS A 331 -0.33 1.57 -14.46
N LEU A 332 -1.28 1.74 -15.38
CA LEU A 332 -2.51 0.96 -15.42
C LEU A 332 -2.24 -0.54 -15.68
N ALA A 333 -1.37 -0.84 -16.64
CA ALA A 333 -0.99 -2.23 -16.92
C ALA A 333 -0.17 -2.84 -15.76
N ASN A 334 0.80 -2.08 -15.22
CA ASN A 334 1.60 -2.50 -14.07
C ASN A 334 0.73 -2.70 -12.82
N GLY A 335 -0.28 -1.87 -12.59
CA GLY A 335 -1.17 -2.00 -11.43
C GLY A 335 -1.88 -3.35 -11.38
N ILE A 336 -2.37 -3.83 -12.53
CA ILE A 336 -3.08 -5.11 -12.62
C ILE A 336 -2.12 -6.30 -12.63
N PHE A 337 -0.95 -6.19 -13.26
CA PHE A 337 0.04 -7.26 -13.39
C PHE A 337 1.34 -7.00 -12.59
N SER A 338 1.23 -6.38 -11.43
CA SER A 338 2.37 -5.85 -10.68
C SER A 338 3.44 -6.90 -10.33
N GLU A 339 3.04 -8.09 -9.85
CA GLU A 339 4.00 -9.16 -9.53
C GLU A 339 4.66 -9.71 -10.78
N VAL A 340 3.91 -9.88 -11.88
CA VAL A 340 4.44 -10.33 -13.19
C VAL A 340 5.51 -9.37 -13.70
N VAL A 341 5.22 -8.06 -13.65
CA VAL A 341 6.17 -7.00 -14.03
C VAL A 341 7.36 -6.96 -13.08
N GLY A 342 7.11 -7.17 -11.78
CA GLY A 342 8.14 -7.27 -10.76
C GLY A 342 9.10 -8.44 -10.97
N VAL A 343 8.59 -9.60 -11.35
CA VAL A 343 9.43 -10.77 -11.71
C VAL A 343 10.23 -10.49 -12.97
N TYR A 344 9.62 -9.89 -13.99
CA TYR A 344 10.34 -9.45 -15.19
C TYR A 344 11.48 -8.49 -14.86
N TYR A 345 11.20 -7.45 -14.06
CA TYR A 345 12.19 -6.47 -13.62
C TYR A 345 13.33 -7.13 -12.86
N GLY A 346 12.99 -7.95 -11.87
CA GLY A 346 13.97 -8.62 -11.03
C GLY A 346 14.91 -9.54 -11.80
N LYS A 347 14.37 -10.36 -12.70
CA LYS A 347 15.17 -11.26 -13.56
C LYS A 347 16.04 -10.50 -14.55
N THR A 348 15.55 -9.37 -15.10
CA THR A 348 16.24 -8.64 -16.17
C THR A 348 17.30 -7.69 -15.63
N TYR A 349 17.03 -6.99 -14.52
CA TYR A 349 17.85 -5.87 -14.05
C TYR A 349 18.60 -6.11 -12.75
N PHE A 350 18.14 -7.05 -11.91
CA PHE A 350 18.78 -7.39 -10.64
C PHE A 350 19.60 -8.69 -10.74
N GLY A 351 18.94 -9.79 -11.08
CA GLY A 351 19.58 -11.08 -11.35
C GLY A 351 19.88 -11.91 -10.10
N GLU A 352 20.26 -13.17 -10.36
CA GLU A 352 20.47 -14.18 -9.32
C GLU A 352 21.72 -13.94 -8.46
N ASP A 353 22.78 -13.40 -9.04
CA ASP A 353 24.04 -13.19 -8.30
C ASP A 353 23.87 -12.10 -7.24
N ALA A 354 23.15 -11.02 -7.58
CA ALA A 354 22.81 -9.97 -6.65
C ALA A 354 21.85 -10.49 -5.55
N LYS A 355 20.86 -11.32 -5.92
CA LYS A 355 19.95 -11.97 -4.94
C LYS A 355 20.73 -12.79 -3.92
N LYS A 356 21.69 -13.61 -4.36
CA LYS A 356 22.55 -14.41 -3.48
C LYS A 356 23.46 -13.56 -2.59
N ASP A 357 24.03 -12.49 -3.13
CA ASP A 357 24.89 -11.60 -2.36
C ASP A 357 24.12 -10.87 -1.25
N VAL A 358 22.94 -10.31 -1.57
CA VAL A 358 22.08 -9.65 -0.58
C VAL A 358 21.63 -10.65 0.50
N LEU A 359 21.24 -11.88 0.14
CA LEU A 359 20.93 -12.94 1.10
C LEU A 359 22.10 -13.20 2.04
N SER A 360 23.34 -13.28 1.49
CA SER A 360 24.56 -13.44 2.32
C SER A 360 24.76 -12.26 3.29
N MET A 361 24.46 -11.03 2.87
CA MET A 361 24.52 -9.85 3.74
C MET A 361 23.50 -9.95 4.88
N ILE A 362 22.25 -10.30 4.56
CA ILE A 362 21.18 -10.44 5.55
C ILE A 362 21.56 -11.50 6.60
N HIS A 363 22.02 -12.67 6.17
CA HIS A 363 22.42 -13.71 7.13
C HIS A 363 23.52 -13.25 8.09
N LYS A 364 24.54 -12.53 7.61
CA LYS A 364 25.55 -11.93 8.50
C LYS A 364 24.97 -10.91 9.48
N MET A 365 23.99 -10.13 9.03
CA MET A 365 23.33 -9.18 9.92
C MET A 365 22.49 -9.90 10.97
N LEU A 366 21.77 -10.97 10.61
CA LEU A 366 21.02 -11.79 11.57
C LEU A 366 21.96 -12.45 12.61
N ASP A 367 23.15 -12.89 12.22
CA ASP A 367 24.17 -13.40 13.16
C ASP A 367 24.59 -12.33 14.17
N VAL A 368 24.79 -11.08 13.71
CA VAL A 368 25.09 -9.94 14.62
C VAL A 368 23.91 -9.61 15.53
N TYR A 369 22.68 -9.65 15.03
CA TYR A 369 21.48 -9.47 15.85
C TYR A 369 21.39 -10.54 16.94
N GLU A 370 21.61 -11.81 16.60
CA GLU A 370 21.60 -12.91 17.57
C GLU A 370 22.66 -12.71 18.66
N GLU A 371 23.90 -12.35 18.28
CA GLU A 371 24.96 -12.05 19.24
C GLU A 371 24.59 -10.91 20.18
N ARG A 372 23.98 -9.85 19.66
CA ARG A 372 23.52 -8.71 20.46
C ARG A 372 22.38 -9.08 21.40
N ILE A 373 21.42 -9.90 20.96
CA ILE A 373 20.34 -10.41 21.82
C ILE A 373 20.93 -11.25 22.96
N LYS A 374 21.87 -12.17 22.68
CA LYS A 374 22.54 -12.98 23.69
C LYS A 374 23.26 -12.13 24.75
N ASN A 375 23.91 -11.08 24.32
CA ASN A 375 24.68 -10.17 25.19
C ASN A 375 23.84 -9.00 25.74
N ASN A 376 22.53 -9.02 25.58
CA ASN A 376 21.66 -7.99 26.11
C ASN A 376 21.63 -8.07 27.64
N ASP A 377 21.72 -6.93 28.33
CA ASP A 377 21.89 -6.82 29.78
C ASP A 377 20.60 -6.70 30.59
N TRP A 378 19.46 -6.51 29.93
CA TRP A 378 18.17 -6.30 30.59
C TRP A 378 17.11 -7.34 30.25
N LEU A 379 17.27 -8.14 29.19
CA LEU A 379 16.37 -9.23 28.84
C LEU A 379 16.67 -10.48 29.68
N SER A 380 15.62 -11.17 30.14
CA SER A 380 15.74 -12.49 30.72
C SER A 380 16.20 -13.53 29.69
N GLU A 381 16.81 -14.62 30.14
CA GLU A 381 17.25 -15.71 29.26
C GLU A 381 16.09 -16.34 28.48
N GLU A 382 14.89 -16.39 29.08
CA GLU A 382 13.68 -16.88 28.42
C GLU A 382 13.32 -15.99 27.22
N THR A 383 13.24 -14.67 27.41
CA THR A 383 12.93 -13.72 26.32
C THR A 383 14.02 -13.69 25.27
N LYS A 384 15.30 -13.74 25.64
CA LYS A 384 16.43 -13.87 24.70
C LYS A 384 16.29 -15.11 23.82
N HIS A 385 15.98 -16.27 24.42
CA HIS A 385 15.82 -17.51 23.67
C HIS A 385 14.67 -17.38 22.63
N LYS A 386 13.51 -16.90 23.02
CA LYS A 386 12.36 -16.71 22.12
C LYS A 386 12.64 -15.68 21.03
N ALA A 387 13.33 -14.58 21.36
CA ALA A 387 13.75 -13.58 20.39
C ALA A 387 14.68 -14.18 19.32
N ILE A 388 15.63 -15.04 19.71
CA ILE A 388 16.52 -15.73 18.78
C ILE A 388 15.76 -16.73 17.90
N VAL A 389 14.81 -17.49 18.48
CA VAL A 389 13.94 -18.40 17.71
C VAL A 389 13.17 -17.62 16.66
N LYS A 390 12.56 -16.48 17.02
CA LYS A 390 11.83 -15.63 16.09
C LYS A 390 12.74 -15.06 15.00
N LEU A 391 13.92 -14.56 15.36
CA LEU A 391 14.92 -14.04 14.41
C LEU A 391 15.34 -15.11 13.39
N ARG A 392 15.57 -16.35 13.82
CA ARG A 392 15.97 -17.46 12.96
C ARG A 392 14.83 -18.02 12.10
N ALA A 393 13.59 -17.78 12.50
CA ALA A 393 12.39 -18.19 11.76
C ALA A 393 11.94 -17.16 10.70
N LEU A 394 12.66 -16.03 10.54
CA LEU A 394 12.37 -15.02 9.52
C LEU A 394 12.40 -15.65 8.12
N ILE A 395 11.34 -15.41 7.36
CA ILE A 395 11.29 -15.74 5.94
C ILE A 395 11.88 -14.56 5.16
N LEU A 396 12.85 -14.84 4.30
CA LEU A 396 13.55 -13.82 3.51
C LEU A 396 13.04 -13.83 2.06
N LYS A 397 12.35 -12.77 1.66
CA LYS A 397 11.82 -12.54 0.31
C LYS A 397 12.66 -11.47 -0.38
N ILE A 398 13.62 -11.88 -1.21
CA ILE A 398 14.65 -10.99 -1.76
C ILE A 398 14.56 -10.93 -3.27
N GLY A 399 14.47 -9.71 -3.82
CA GLY A 399 14.47 -9.41 -5.24
C GLY A 399 13.11 -9.62 -5.89
N TYR A 400 12.74 -10.86 -6.11
CA TYR A 400 11.48 -11.27 -6.76
C TYR A 400 11.10 -12.70 -6.35
N PRO A 401 9.79 -13.06 -6.41
CA PRO A 401 9.33 -14.41 -6.09
C PRO A 401 9.81 -15.43 -7.14
N ASP A 402 10.06 -16.66 -6.68
CA ASP A 402 10.42 -17.77 -7.58
C ASP A 402 9.19 -18.27 -8.37
N LYS A 403 7.99 -18.11 -7.82
CA LYS A 403 6.70 -18.47 -8.42
C LYS A 403 5.75 -17.27 -8.36
N ILE A 404 5.16 -16.93 -9.49
CA ILE A 404 4.09 -15.93 -9.60
C ILE A 404 2.80 -16.51 -9.02
N GLU A 405 2.02 -15.69 -8.30
CA GLU A 405 0.77 -16.11 -7.68
C GLU A 405 -0.27 -16.57 -8.72
N GLU A 406 -1.05 -17.61 -8.38
CA GLU A 406 -2.00 -18.27 -9.28
C GLU A 406 -3.07 -17.32 -9.85
N ILE A 407 -3.40 -16.23 -9.15
CA ILE A 407 -4.36 -15.25 -9.64
C ILE A 407 -4.01 -14.75 -11.05
N TYR A 408 -2.73 -14.55 -11.36
CA TYR A 408 -2.31 -14.05 -12.68
C TYR A 408 -2.54 -15.08 -13.81
N ASP A 409 -2.58 -16.38 -13.51
CA ASP A 409 -2.96 -17.39 -14.48
C ASP A 409 -4.45 -17.32 -14.85
N ARG A 410 -5.30 -16.91 -13.90
CA ARG A 410 -6.75 -16.75 -14.05
C ARG A 410 -7.14 -15.48 -14.79
N LEU A 411 -6.32 -14.42 -14.73
CA LEU A 411 -6.60 -13.18 -15.45
C LEU A 411 -6.56 -13.43 -16.96
N HIS A 412 -7.55 -12.91 -17.67
CA HIS A 412 -7.63 -12.89 -19.11
C HIS A 412 -7.65 -11.45 -19.61
N VAL A 413 -6.95 -11.19 -20.72
CA VAL A 413 -7.02 -9.90 -21.40
C VAL A 413 -7.65 -10.11 -22.77
N THR A 414 -8.84 -9.57 -22.95
CA THR A 414 -9.55 -9.56 -24.24
C THR A 414 -8.98 -8.42 -25.08
N PRO A 415 -8.36 -8.72 -26.25
CA PRO A 415 -7.76 -7.69 -27.08
C PRO A 415 -8.80 -6.78 -27.75
N ALA A 416 -8.34 -5.66 -28.27
CA ALA A 416 -9.18 -4.69 -28.97
C ALA A 416 -9.92 -5.31 -30.18
N SER A 417 -9.26 -6.22 -30.91
CA SER A 417 -9.83 -6.93 -32.08
C SER A 417 -11.03 -7.82 -31.72
N GLU A 418 -11.15 -8.24 -30.46
CA GLU A 418 -12.24 -9.07 -29.93
C GLU A 418 -13.27 -8.25 -29.13
N GLY A 419 -13.17 -6.92 -29.18
CA GLY A 419 -14.12 -6.02 -28.51
C GLY A 419 -13.73 -5.65 -27.08
N GLY A 420 -12.59 -6.11 -26.57
CA GLY A 420 -12.10 -5.73 -25.24
C GLY A 420 -11.74 -4.23 -25.17
N SER A 421 -12.08 -3.59 -24.05
CA SER A 421 -11.63 -2.23 -23.70
C SER A 421 -10.68 -2.28 -22.51
N LEU A 422 -9.97 -1.19 -22.24
CA LEU A 422 -9.17 -1.09 -21.01
C LEU A 422 -10.04 -1.28 -19.77
N TYR A 423 -11.19 -0.61 -19.72
CA TYR A 423 -12.14 -0.71 -18.61
C TYR A 423 -12.67 -2.15 -18.43
N SER A 424 -13.15 -2.79 -19.50
CA SER A 424 -13.73 -4.15 -19.37
C SER A 424 -12.71 -5.17 -18.87
N ASN A 425 -11.44 -5.04 -19.26
CA ASN A 425 -10.37 -5.90 -18.79
C ASN A 425 -9.96 -5.61 -17.34
N ALA A 426 -9.88 -4.33 -16.94
CA ALA A 426 -9.63 -3.95 -15.55
C ALA A 426 -10.75 -4.47 -14.64
N ARG A 427 -11.99 -4.31 -15.07
CA ARG A 427 -13.17 -4.77 -14.34
C ARG A 427 -13.21 -6.30 -14.19
N ALA A 428 -12.88 -7.04 -15.26
CA ALA A 428 -12.78 -8.50 -15.19
C ALA A 428 -11.67 -8.94 -14.21
N ALA A 429 -10.55 -8.23 -14.15
CA ALA A 429 -9.47 -8.52 -13.21
C ALA A 429 -9.90 -8.27 -11.75
N GLU A 430 -10.62 -7.18 -11.47
CA GLU A 430 -11.16 -6.89 -10.12
C GLU A 430 -12.15 -7.98 -9.67
N ILE A 431 -13.06 -8.41 -10.54
CA ILE A 431 -14.02 -9.48 -10.27
C ILE A 431 -13.30 -10.80 -9.95
N GLU A 432 -12.29 -11.18 -10.76
CA GLU A 432 -11.54 -12.41 -10.51
C GLU A 432 -10.72 -12.31 -9.21
N GLN A 433 -10.22 -11.11 -8.85
CA GLN A 433 -9.54 -10.88 -7.58
C GLN A 433 -10.47 -11.10 -6.38
N VAL A 434 -11.70 -10.57 -6.41
CA VAL A 434 -12.69 -10.79 -5.35
C VAL A 434 -13.00 -12.29 -5.22
N LYS A 435 -13.26 -12.96 -6.34
CA LYS A 435 -13.52 -14.41 -6.36
C LYS A 435 -12.33 -15.20 -5.79
N TYR A 436 -11.11 -14.90 -6.23
CA TYR A 436 -9.89 -15.55 -5.75
C TYR A 436 -9.70 -15.33 -4.25
N ASN A 437 -9.97 -14.11 -3.75
CA ASN A 437 -9.90 -13.82 -2.32
C ASN A 437 -10.92 -14.64 -1.51
N VAL A 438 -12.18 -14.66 -1.93
CA VAL A 438 -13.23 -15.48 -1.27
C VAL A 438 -12.87 -16.96 -1.23
N GLU A 439 -12.30 -17.49 -2.31
CA GLU A 439 -11.88 -18.90 -2.39
C GLU A 439 -10.76 -19.26 -1.39
N LYS A 440 -10.08 -18.28 -0.78
CA LYS A 440 -9.08 -18.51 0.28
C LYS A 440 -9.71 -18.85 1.63
N LEU A 441 -11.01 -18.59 1.83
CA LEU A 441 -11.69 -18.84 3.10
C LEU A 441 -11.49 -20.29 3.54
N HIS A 442 -11.11 -20.48 4.80
CA HIS A 442 -10.74 -21.78 5.43
C HIS A 442 -9.53 -22.50 4.81
N LYS A 443 -8.92 -21.98 3.75
CA LYS A 443 -7.71 -22.58 3.18
C LYS A 443 -6.48 -22.23 4.00
N PRO A 444 -5.45 -23.08 3.95
CA PRO A 444 -4.16 -22.75 4.53
C PRO A 444 -3.59 -21.46 3.95
N VAL A 445 -2.92 -20.67 4.80
CA VAL A 445 -2.22 -19.46 4.36
C VAL A 445 -0.98 -19.84 3.56
N ASP A 446 -0.85 -19.30 2.36
CA ASP A 446 0.37 -19.39 1.57
C ASP A 446 1.35 -18.31 2.00
N ARG A 447 2.38 -18.69 2.75
CA ARG A 447 3.43 -17.78 3.24
C ARG A 447 4.45 -17.42 2.16
N THR A 448 4.37 -18.01 0.96
CA THR A 448 5.28 -17.68 -0.17
C THR A 448 4.82 -16.45 -0.95
N VAL A 449 3.56 -16.05 -0.81
CA VAL A 449 2.98 -14.86 -1.47
C VAL A 449 3.73 -13.60 -1.04
N TRP A 450 4.01 -12.74 -2.00
CA TRP A 450 4.69 -11.46 -1.80
C TRP A 450 3.68 -10.32 -1.65
N LEU A 451 3.88 -9.48 -0.63
CA LEU A 451 3.05 -8.27 -0.43
C LEU A 451 3.46 -7.12 -1.35
N MET A 452 4.69 -7.15 -1.84
CA MET A 452 5.25 -6.08 -2.68
C MET A 452 5.85 -6.67 -3.95
N PRO A 453 5.53 -6.14 -5.13
CA PRO A 453 6.12 -6.60 -6.39
C PRO A 453 7.60 -6.23 -6.49
N GLY A 454 8.38 -7.00 -7.26
CA GLY A 454 9.82 -6.84 -7.39
C GLY A 454 10.29 -5.50 -7.99
N ASN A 455 9.41 -4.76 -8.66
CA ASN A 455 9.67 -3.44 -9.23
C ASN A 455 9.25 -2.27 -8.32
N LEU A 456 8.82 -2.52 -7.09
CA LEU A 456 8.51 -1.47 -6.12
C LEU A 456 9.75 -1.04 -5.35
N VAL A 457 10.02 0.26 -5.28
CA VAL A 457 11.13 0.82 -4.47
C VAL A 457 10.67 0.95 -3.02
N ASN A 458 10.72 -0.14 -2.30
CA ASN A 458 10.34 -0.20 -0.88
C ASN A 458 10.92 -1.46 -0.23
N ALA A 459 10.76 -1.59 1.10
CA ALA A 459 11.01 -2.79 1.88
C ALA A 459 9.97 -2.89 3.00
N CYS A 460 9.74 -4.07 3.56
CA CYS A 460 8.88 -4.23 4.73
C CYS A 460 9.19 -5.50 5.53
N TYR A 461 8.79 -5.44 6.81
CA TYR A 461 8.59 -6.59 7.67
C TYR A 461 7.08 -6.81 7.89
N ASP A 462 6.61 -8.05 7.69
CA ASP A 462 5.23 -8.45 8.00
C ASP A 462 5.19 -9.27 9.30
N PRO A 463 4.60 -8.75 10.39
CA PRO A 463 4.53 -9.45 11.66
C PRO A 463 3.65 -10.70 11.62
N GLN A 464 2.61 -10.76 10.78
CA GLN A 464 1.69 -11.90 10.68
C GLN A 464 2.28 -13.07 9.88
N ARG A 465 3.31 -12.81 9.08
CA ARG A 465 4.05 -13.84 8.33
C ARG A 465 5.45 -14.07 8.87
N ASN A 466 5.93 -13.18 9.75
CA ASN A 466 7.32 -13.13 10.22
C ASN A 466 8.29 -13.18 9.03
N ASP A 467 8.07 -12.29 8.05
CA ASP A 467 8.89 -12.22 6.85
C ASP A 467 9.44 -10.82 6.56
N LEU A 468 10.54 -10.81 5.82
CA LEU A 468 11.20 -9.61 5.31
C LEU A 468 11.11 -9.61 3.81
N THR A 469 10.53 -8.56 3.22
CA THR A 469 10.44 -8.41 1.77
C THR A 469 11.29 -7.23 1.29
N PHE A 470 12.24 -7.52 0.39
CA PHE A 470 13.10 -6.56 -0.29
C PHE A 470 12.96 -6.71 -1.80
N PRO A 471 12.07 -5.96 -2.46
CA PRO A 471 11.95 -5.95 -3.91
C PRO A 471 13.26 -5.61 -4.62
N ALA A 472 13.46 -6.13 -5.84
CA ALA A 472 14.65 -5.88 -6.63
C ALA A 472 14.89 -4.38 -6.89
N ALA A 473 13.83 -3.60 -6.99
CA ALA A 473 13.92 -2.19 -7.31
C ALA A 473 14.64 -1.34 -6.25
N ILE A 474 14.58 -1.69 -4.96
CA ILE A 474 15.35 -0.97 -3.92
C ILE A 474 16.82 -1.44 -3.89
N LEU A 475 17.11 -2.63 -4.43
CA LEU A 475 18.40 -3.27 -4.38
C LEU A 475 19.30 -2.81 -5.54
N GLN A 476 19.48 -1.50 -5.69
CA GLN A 476 20.33 -0.87 -6.68
C GLN A 476 20.99 0.41 -6.13
N ALA A 477 21.95 0.94 -6.88
CA ALA A 477 22.65 2.18 -6.51
C ALA A 477 21.67 3.34 -6.25
N PRO A 478 21.89 4.18 -5.23
CA PRO A 478 23.09 4.22 -4.37
C PRO A 478 23.05 3.28 -3.16
N PHE A 479 21.97 2.51 -2.96
CA PHE A 479 21.82 1.65 -1.77
C PHE A 479 22.60 0.35 -1.86
N TYR A 480 22.68 -0.23 -3.05
CA TYR A 480 23.34 -1.51 -3.29
C TYR A 480 23.87 -1.62 -4.72
N ASP A 481 25.05 -2.20 -4.88
CA ASP A 481 25.56 -2.69 -6.16
C ASP A 481 26.58 -3.81 -5.91
N LEU A 482 26.62 -4.85 -6.76
CA LEU A 482 27.60 -5.94 -6.68
C LEU A 482 29.05 -5.42 -6.78
N LYS A 483 29.26 -4.28 -7.42
CA LYS A 483 30.58 -3.66 -7.64
C LYS A 483 30.98 -2.67 -6.55
N GLN A 484 30.04 -2.27 -5.70
CA GLN A 484 30.33 -1.41 -4.55
C GLN A 484 31.14 -2.16 -3.49
N ASP A 485 31.95 -1.43 -2.72
CA ASP A 485 32.61 -1.99 -1.55
C ASP A 485 31.58 -2.51 -0.54
N ARG A 486 31.92 -3.61 0.13
CA ARG A 486 31.06 -4.20 1.18
C ARG A 486 30.63 -3.17 2.23
N ALA A 487 31.52 -2.25 2.61
CA ALA A 487 31.22 -1.22 3.58
C ALA A 487 30.15 -0.22 3.06
N GLU A 488 30.18 0.10 1.77
CA GLU A 488 29.18 0.95 1.13
C GLU A 488 27.82 0.24 1.09
N ASN A 489 27.79 -1.03 0.69
CA ASN A 489 26.56 -1.83 0.68
C ASN A 489 25.95 -1.97 2.10
N PHE A 490 26.78 -2.20 3.14
CA PHE A 490 26.29 -2.23 4.53
C PHE A 490 25.86 -0.85 5.04
N GLY A 491 26.50 0.23 4.59
CA GLY A 491 26.12 1.62 4.91
C GLY A 491 24.86 2.08 4.17
N GLY A 492 24.61 1.53 2.97
CA GLY A 492 23.45 1.77 2.15
C GLY A 492 22.28 0.82 2.49
N ILE A 493 22.11 -0.24 1.71
CA ILE A 493 20.99 -1.18 1.89
C ILE A 493 21.03 -1.88 3.26
N GLY A 494 22.20 -2.09 3.84
CA GLY A 494 22.32 -2.71 5.15
C GLY A 494 21.61 -1.91 6.25
N THR A 495 21.51 -0.58 6.15
CA THR A 495 20.74 0.23 7.12
C THR A 495 19.25 -0.02 6.99
N VAL A 496 18.73 -0.19 5.77
CA VAL A 496 17.34 -0.53 5.52
C VAL A 496 17.04 -1.95 6.00
N ILE A 497 17.94 -2.92 5.74
CA ILE A 497 17.81 -4.29 6.24
C ILE A 497 17.74 -4.30 7.77
N ALA A 498 18.61 -3.56 8.45
CA ALA A 498 18.58 -3.46 9.90
C ALA A 498 17.27 -2.83 10.42
N HIS A 499 16.75 -1.83 9.72
CA HIS A 499 15.47 -1.22 10.03
C HIS A 499 14.33 -2.25 9.96
N GLU A 500 14.21 -3.00 8.86
CA GLU A 500 13.15 -4.00 8.70
C GLU A 500 13.28 -5.15 9.70
N VAL A 501 14.49 -5.65 9.96
CA VAL A 501 14.70 -6.68 11.00
C VAL A 501 14.28 -6.16 12.38
N SER A 502 14.46 -4.87 12.65
CA SER A 502 14.09 -4.28 13.94
C SER A 502 12.58 -4.28 14.18
N HIS A 503 11.77 -4.24 13.12
CA HIS A 503 10.31 -4.33 13.22
C HIS A 503 9.82 -5.67 13.79
N ALA A 504 10.62 -6.74 13.72
CA ALA A 504 10.29 -8.00 14.40
C ALA A 504 10.21 -7.86 15.93
N PHE A 505 10.83 -6.82 16.50
CA PHE A 505 11.00 -6.59 17.93
C PHE A 505 10.47 -5.24 18.41
N ASP A 506 9.85 -4.43 17.54
CA ASP A 506 9.22 -3.17 17.91
C ASP A 506 7.89 -3.36 18.67
N ASN A 507 7.14 -2.29 18.89
CA ASN A 507 5.88 -2.35 19.65
C ASN A 507 4.79 -3.22 19.00
N ASN A 508 4.81 -3.39 17.69
CA ASN A 508 3.89 -4.27 16.97
C ASN A 508 4.50 -5.68 16.85
N GLY A 509 5.68 -5.81 16.27
CA GLY A 509 6.34 -7.10 16.07
C GLY A 509 6.58 -7.88 17.38
N ALA A 510 6.84 -7.19 18.49
CA ALA A 510 6.97 -7.83 19.82
C ALA A 510 5.71 -8.60 20.27
N GLN A 511 4.56 -8.35 19.68
CA GLN A 511 3.29 -9.01 20.01
C GLN A 511 3.02 -10.27 19.17
N PHE A 512 3.88 -10.58 18.19
CA PHE A 512 3.74 -11.73 17.31
C PHE A 512 4.89 -12.71 17.48
N ASP A 513 4.58 -14.01 17.54
CA ASP A 513 5.56 -15.08 17.70
C ASP A 513 6.34 -15.37 16.40
N GLU A 514 7.18 -16.40 16.41
CA GLU A 514 8.02 -16.83 15.29
C GLU A 514 7.22 -17.35 14.07
N TYR A 515 5.95 -17.66 14.24
CA TYR A 515 5.04 -18.08 13.19
C TYR A 515 4.12 -16.96 12.70
N GLY A 516 4.23 -15.76 13.32
CA GLY A 516 3.35 -14.62 13.06
C GLY A 516 2.03 -14.67 13.81
N ASN A 517 1.84 -15.57 14.78
CA ASN A 517 0.65 -15.57 15.62
C ASN A 517 0.73 -14.44 16.64
N MET A 518 -0.35 -13.70 16.82
CA MET A 518 -0.50 -12.70 17.85
C MET A 518 -0.51 -13.38 19.23
N LYS A 519 0.66 -13.47 19.82
CA LYS A 519 0.92 -14.15 21.10
C LYS A 519 2.01 -13.43 21.85
N ASN A 520 1.73 -13.01 23.08
CA ASN A 520 2.77 -12.50 23.95
C ASN A 520 3.80 -13.62 24.25
N TRP A 521 5.04 -13.40 23.84
CA TRP A 521 6.17 -14.30 24.04
C TRP A 521 7.22 -13.73 24.99
N TRP A 522 7.01 -12.50 25.47
CA TRP A 522 7.86 -11.86 26.48
C TRP A 522 7.47 -12.31 27.88
N THR A 523 8.42 -12.25 28.83
CA THR A 523 8.04 -12.22 30.24
C THR A 523 7.39 -10.86 30.56
N ASP A 524 6.51 -10.83 31.57
CA ASP A 524 5.84 -9.59 31.96
C ASP A 524 6.84 -8.51 32.40
N ALA A 525 7.93 -8.92 33.08
CA ALA A 525 8.99 -8.02 33.53
C ALA A 525 9.77 -7.41 32.36
N ASP A 526 10.16 -8.22 31.38
CA ASP A 526 10.89 -7.76 30.20
C ASP A 526 10.02 -6.84 29.35
N TYR A 527 8.73 -7.17 29.18
CA TYR A 527 7.81 -6.34 28.43
C TYR A 527 7.53 -4.99 29.11
N ALA A 528 7.45 -4.97 30.44
CA ALA A 528 7.34 -3.74 31.21
C ALA A 528 8.60 -2.85 31.06
N GLU A 529 9.81 -3.46 31.12
CA GLU A 529 11.08 -2.74 30.90
C GLU A 529 11.21 -2.26 29.46
N PHE A 530 10.77 -3.04 28.46
CA PHE A 530 10.69 -2.60 27.06
C PHE A 530 9.81 -1.35 26.91
N LYS A 531 8.59 -1.37 27.49
CA LYS A 531 7.69 -0.21 27.46
C LYS A 531 8.31 1.04 28.08
N LYS A 532 9.02 0.88 29.20
CA LYS A 532 9.71 1.98 29.87
C LYS A 532 10.84 2.55 29.02
N ARG A 533 11.64 1.70 28.36
CA ARG A 533 12.76 2.10 27.49
C ARG A 533 12.28 2.73 26.17
N ARG A 534 11.12 2.32 25.67
CA ARG A 534 10.51 2.85 24.45
C ARG A 534 10.13 4.34 24.56
N PHE A 535 9.77 4.80 25.76
CA PHE A 535 9.42 6.19 26.05
C PHE A 535 10.32 6.78 27.13
N PRO A 536 11.57 7.19 26.81
CA PRO A 536 12.34 7.99 27.74
C PRO A 536 11.60 9.30 28.01
N ALA A 537 11.50 9.71 29.26
CA ALA A 537 10.73 10.86 29.73
C ALA A 537 11.09 12.21 29.07
N ASP A 538 12.20 12.30 28.32
CA ASP A 538 12.77 13.54 27.78
C ASP A 538 12.64 13.72 26.26
N PHE A 539 11.97 12.81 25.54
CA PHE A 539 11.77 12.98 24.09
C PHE A 539 10.28 13.03 23.74
N GLY A 540 9.86 14.13 23.09
CA GLY A 540 8.48 14.33 22.65
C GLY A 540 7.94 13.19 21.77
N LYS A 541 6.62 13.12 21.62
CA LYS A 541 5.77 12.03 21.13
C LYS A 541 6.12 11.31 19.81
N ASN A 542 7.24 11.61 19.14
CA ASN A 542 7.63 11.09 17.83
C ASN A 542 8.90 10.23 17.80
N SER A 543 9.30 9.57 18.91
CA SER A 543 10.65 9.00 19.04
C SER A 543 10.76 7.47 18.99
N SER A 544 9.72 6.70 18.62
CA SER A 544 9.78 5.24 18.57
C SER A 544 10.80 4.70 17.54
N LEU A 545 11.00 5.39 16.43
CA LEU A 545 11.96 5.03 15.38
C LEU A 545 13.44 5.27 15.81
N LEU A 546 13.68 6.31 16.62
CA LEU A 546 15.02 6.71 17.07
C LEU A 546 15.62 5.76 18.13
N PHE A 547 14.82 5.01 18.85
CA PHE A 547 15.32 4.15 19.94
C PHE A 547 16.00 2.87 19.42
N ILE A 548 15.43 2.24 18.40
CA ILE A 548 16.02 1.03 17.79
C ILE A 548 17.29 1.43 17.04
N ILE A 549 17.25 2.55 16.32
CA ILE A 549 18.41 3.19 15.71
C ILE A 549 19.49 3.51 16.78
N ARG A 550 19.12 3.97 17.98
CA ARG A 550 20.07 4.30 19.04
C ARG A 550 20.75 3.07 19.67
N LEU A 551 20.04 1.95 19.81
CA LEU A 551 20.67 0.66 20.20
C LEU A 551 21.70 0.19 19.17
N TYR A 552 21.44 0.47 17.90
CA TYR A 552 22.35 0.15 16.79
C TYR A 552 23.51 1.18 16.70
N PHE A 553 23.22 2.48 16.84
CA PHE A 553 24.18 3.56 16.58
C PHE A 553 25.09 3.90 17.78
N GLN A 554 24.71 3.64 19.02
CA GLN A 554 25.52 4.09 20.18
C GLN A 554 26.91 3.43 20.27
N LYS A 555 27.08 2.20 19.77
CA LYS A 555 28.40 1.55 19.63
C LYS A 555 29.00 1.61 18.22
N THR A 556 28.15 1.70 17.18
CA THR A 556 28.63 1.79 15.78
C THR A 556 29.11 3.19 15.43
N PHE A 557 28.59 4.24 16.08
CA PHE A 557 29.05 5.62 15.87
C PHE A 557 30.50 5.83 16.31
N GLN A 558 31.00 5.12 17.31
CA GLN A 558 32.42 5.19 17.68
C GLN A 558 33.32 4.52 16.63
N SER A 559 32.87 3.41 16.01
CA SER A 559 33.61 2.75 14.93
C SER A 559 33.38 3.42 13.56
N ALA A 560 32.17 3.93 13.27
CA ALA A 560 31.87 4.68 12.05
C ALA A 560 32.56 6.06 12.06
N SER A 561 32.66 6.75 13.19
CA SER A 561 33.44 7.99 13.32
C SER A 561 34.93 7.78 13.00
N ALA A 562 35.50 6.63 13.37
CA ALA A 562 36.87 6.28 13.00
C ALA A 562 37.01 5.96 11.50
N PHE A 563 35.98 5.36 10.90
CA PHE A 563 35.91 5.04 9.47
C PHE A 563 35.68 6.29 8.62
N PHE A 564 34.75 7.16 9.01
CA PHE A 564 34.51 8.46 8.35
C PHE A 564 35.72 9.39 8.43
N LYS A 565 36.47 9.42 9.56
CA LYS A 565 37.74 10.13 9.64
C LYS A 565 38.77 9.61 8.63
N LYS A 566 38.78 8.33 8.37
CA LYS A 566 39.68 7.69 7.39
C LYS A 566 39.27 8.00 5.95
N PHE A 567 37.97 8.11 5.68
CA PHE A 567 37.40 8.48 4.38
C PHE A 567 37.63 9.96 4.04
N LEU A 568 37.36 10.86 4.98
CA LEU A 568 37.62 12.30 4.80
C LEU A 568 39.10 12.64 4.60
N ASN A 569 40.02 11.92 5.26
CA ASN A 569 41.46 12.09 5.06
C ASN A 569 41.98 11.53 3.72
N LYS A 570 41.17 10.74 2.98
CA LYS A 570 41.54 10.22 1.65
C LYS A 570 41.12 11.18 0.53
N THR A 571 40.08 11.98 0.73
CA THR A 571 39.58 12.99 -0.23
C THR A 571 40.36 14.30 -0.19
N GLU A 572 41.18 14.55 0.85
CA GLU A 572 42.08 15.71 0.89
C GLU A 572 43.45 15.44 0.20
N ARG A 573 43.66 14.28 -0.41
CA ARG A 573 44.93 13.93 -1.09
C ARG A 573 44.76 13.54 -2.58
N THR A 574 43.62 13.85 -3.17
CA THR A 574 43.40 13.90 -4.63
C THR A 574 42.71 15.21 -4.97
#